data_eadac8e52f066dde3971698f39b0c2e0
#
_entry.id   eadac8e52f066dde3971698f39b0c2e0
#
_cell.length_a   1.000
_cell.length_b   1.000
_cell.length_c   1.000
_cell.angle_alpha   90.00
_cell.angle_beta   90.00
_cell.angle_gamma   90.00
#
_symmetry.space_group_name_H-M   'P 1'
#
loop_
_entity.id
_entity.type
_entity.pdbx_description
1 polymer ?
#
loop_
_entity_poly.entity_id
_entity_poly.type
_entity_poly.pdbx_seq_one_letter_code
_entity_poly.pdbx_strand_id
1 'polypeptide(L)' 'MKFVIQRVKQASVKVEGSVIGEIEKGYLVLIGVSDKDTEAVADKMIKKMIGLRIFEDAEGKTNLSLADVGGSLLLV' A
#
# COMPACT_ATOMS: atom_id res chain seq x y z
N MET A 1 0.99 -13.42 8.09
CA MET A 1 0.57 -12.43 7.07
C MET A 1 1.78 -11.71 6.53
N LYS A 2 1.79 -11.48 5.24
CA LYS A 2 2.90 -10.80 4.57
C LYS A 2 2.36 -9.73 3.64
N PHE A 3 2.92 -8.53 3.72
CA PHE A 3 2.64 -7.45 2.79
C PHE A 3 3.89 -7.19 1.95
N VAL A 4 3.73 -7.15 0.64
CA VAL A 4 4.75 -6.63 -0.26
C VAL A 4 4.26 -5.28 -0.74
N ILE A 5 4.94 -4.22 -0.33
CA ILE A 5 4.52 -2.84 -0.55
C ILE A 5 5.39 -2.21 -1.64
N GLN A 6 4.76 -1.70 -2.67
CA GLN A 6 5.42 -0.95 -3.73
C GLN A 6 4.89 0.47 -3.77
N ARG A 7 5.80 1.43 -3.72
CA ARG A 7 5.46 2.83 -3.91
C ARG A 7 5.24 3.07 -5.41
N VAL A 8 4.08 3.62 -5.77
CA VAL A 8 3.71 3.81 -7.17
C VAL A 8 3.21 5.23 -7.43
N LYS A 9 3.35 5.69 -8.66
CA LYS A 9 2.73 6.92 -9.16
C LYS A 9 1.31 6.66 -9.63
N GLN A 10 1.07 5.46 -10.11
CA GLN A 10 -0.23 4.92 -10.47
C GLN A 10 -0.16 3.40 -10.50
N ALA A 11 -1.27 2.74 -10.27
CA ALA A 11 -1.40 1.29 -10.39
C ALA A 11 -2.84 0.92 -10.71
N SER A 12 -2.98 -0.21 -11.40
CA SER A 12 -4.30 -0.77 -11.70
C SER A 12 -4.25 -2.29 -11.69
N VAL A 13 -5.41 -2.90 -11.44
CA VAL A 13 -5.59 -4.35 -11.52
C VAL A 13 -6.68 -4.65 -12.53
N LYS A 14 -6.38 -5.52 -13.48
CA LYS A 14 -7.33 -5.96 -14.51
C LYS A 14 -7.66 -7.43 -14.33
N VAL A 15 -8.91 -7.77 -14.53
CA VAL A 15 -9.39 -9.16 -14.59
C VAL A 15 -10.20 -9.31 -15.86
N GLU A 16 -9.81 -10.27 -16.69
CA GLU A 16 -10.49 -10.55 -17.98
C GLU A 16 -10.67 -9.30 -18.86
N GLY A 17 -9.64 -8.45 -18.88
CA GLY A 17 -9.64 -7.23 -19.67
C GLY A 17 -10.34 -6.03 -19.05
N SER A 18 -10.96 -6.20 -17.89
CA SER A 18 -11.63 -5.12 -17.17
C SER A 18 -10.82 -4.63 -16.00
N VAL A 19 -10.71 -3.32 -15.83
CA VAL A 19 -10.06 -2.70 -14.68
C VAL A 19 -10.99 -2.82 -13.48
N ILE A 20 -10.57 -3.55 -12.45
CA ILE A 20 -11.36 -3.73 -11.22
C ILE A 20 -10.88 -2.87 -10.07
N GLY A 21 -9.70 -2.27 -10.19
CA GLY A 21 -9.15 -1.36 -9.20
C GLY A 21 -8.08 -0.49 -9.83
N GLU A 22 -8.04 0.77 -9.44
CA GLU A 22 -7.09 1.74 -9.95
C GLU A 22 -6.81 2.80 -8.89
N ILE A 23 -5.53 3.18 -8.77
CA ILE A 23 -5.11 4.30 -7.93
C ILE A 23 -4.10 5.17 -8.68
N GLU A 24 -3.99 6.43 -8.25
CA GLU A 24 -2.87 7.28 -8.63
C GLU A 24 -1.71 7.06 -7.64
N LYS A 25 -1.09 8.10 -7.12
CA LYS A 25 0.01 8.00 -6.17
C LYS A 25 -0.39 7.20 -4.91
N GLY A 26 0.47 6.27 -4.51
CA GLY A 26 0.22 5.51 -3.29
C GLY A 26 1.01 4.22 -3.23
N TYR A 27 0.42 3.19 -2.63
CA TYR A 27 1.01 1.86 -2.51
C TYR A 27 0.20 0.84 -3.28
N LEU A 28 0.89 0.01 -4.05
CA LEU A 28 0.39 -1.28 -4.51
C LEU A 28 0.84 -2.31 -3.46
N VAL A 29 -0.10 -3.00 -2.84
CA VAL A 29 0.17 -3.94 -1.75
C VAL A 29 -0.27 -5.34 -2.14
N LEU A 30 0.67 -6.26 -2.21
CA LEU A 30 0.40 -7.68 -2.38
C LEU A 30 0.28 -8.32 -0.99
N ILE A 31 -0.82 -9.00 -0.73
CA ILE A 31 -1.14 -9.55 0.59
C ILE A 31 -1.11 -11.06 0.57
N GLY A 32 -0.28 -11.65 1.40
CA GLY A 32 -0.27 -13.08 1.67
C GLY A 32 -0.84 -13.37 3.05
N VAL A 33 -1.83 -14.26 3.14
CA VAL A 33 -2.51 -14.62 4.38
C VAL A 33 -2.31 -16.12 4.65
N SER A 34 -2.04 -16.46 5.91
CA SER A 34 -1.95 -17.84 6.35
C SER A 34 -3.08 -18.16 7.33
N ASP A 35 -3.32 -19.47 7.57
CA ASP A 35 -4.36 -19.94 8.49
C ASP A 35 -4.14 -19.50 9.94
N LYS A 36 -2.91 -19.09 10.26
CA LYS A 36 -2.53 -18.65 11.62
C LYS A 36 -2.74 -17.15 11.83
N ASP A 37 -3.08 -16.41 10.79
CA ASP A 37 -3.28 -14.98 10.88
C ASP A 37 -4.63 -14.64 11.49
N THR A 38 -4.65 -13.55 12.28
CA THR A 38 -5.84 -13.06 12.97
C THR A 38 -6.10 -11.61 12.60
N GLU A 39 -7.28 -11.09 12.94
CA GLU A 39 -7.59 -9.68 12.75
C GLU A 39 -6.62 -8.77 13.51
N ALA A 40 -6.17 -9.19 14.70
CA ALA A 40 -5.20 -8.43 15.49
C ALA A 40 -3.87 -8.28 14.75
N VAL A 41 -3.41 -9.34 14.07
CA VAL A 41 -2.21 -9.29 13.25
C VAL A 41 -2.41 -8.34 12.06
N ALA A 42 -3.55 -8.44 11.39
CA ALA A 42 -3.88 -7.56 10.26
C ALA A 42 -3.91 -6.09 10.67
N ASP A 43 -4.58 -5.77 11.76
CA ASP A 43 -4.68 -4.40 12.27
C ASP A 43 -3.31 -3.82 12.60
N LYS A 44 -2.45 -4.60 13.22
CA LYS A 44 -1.09 -4.19 13.57
C LYS A 44 -0.26 -3.92 12.32
N MET A 45 -0.36 -4.78 11.32
CA MET A 45 0.38 -4.61 10.06
C MET A 45 -0.13 -3.42 9.26
N ILE A 46 -1.44 -3.19 9.23
CA ILE A 46 -2.04 -2.05 8.54
C ILE A 46 -1.57 -0.74 9.17
N LYS A 47 -1.59 -0.63 10.50
CA LYS A 47 -1.10 0.55 11.20
C LYS A 47 0.36 0.84 10.88
N LYS A 48 1.18 -0.20 10.85
CA LYS A 48 2.59 -0.08 10.52
C LYS A 48 2.80 0.39 9.09
N MET A 49 2.06 -0.18 8.15
CA MET A 49 2.11 0.20 6.73
C MET A 49 1.72 1.65 6.50
N ILE A 50 0.62 2.10 7.11
CA ILE A 50 0.14 3.47 6.97
C ILE A 50 1.14 4.48 7.56
N GLY A 51 1.85 4.08 8.60
CA GLY A 51 2.85 4.92 9.25
C GLY A 51 4.22 4.98 8.58
N LEU A 52 4.45 4.18 7.53
CA LEU A 52 5.72 4.22 6.81
C LEU A 52 5.93 5.58 6.13
N ARG A 53 7.14 6.10 6.23
CA ARG A 53 7.51 7.42 5.68
C ARG A 53 8.49 7.23 4.53
N ILE A 54 8.01 6.63 3.44
CA ILE A 54 8.84 6.24 2.29
C ILE A 54 8.61 7.08 1.04
N PHE A 55 7.76 8.09 1.08
CA PHE A 55 7.63 9.06 -0.01
C PHE A 55 8.67 10.17 0.14
N GLU A 56 9.18 10.63 -0.99
CA GLU A 56 10.16 11.70 -1.00
C GLU A 56 9.52 13.05 -0.67
N ASP A 57 10.21 13.84 0.15
CA ASP A 57 9.84 15.23 0.42
C ASP A 57 10.43 16.16 -0.66
N ALA A 58 10.25 17.46 -0.49
CA ALA A 58 10.74 18.47 -1.42
C ALA A 58 12.28 18.48 -1.57
N GLU A 59 12.99 17.90 -0.60
CA GLU A 59 14.46 17.80 -0.60
C GLU A 59 14.96 16.47 -1.15
N GLY A 60 14.07 15.60 -1.63
CA GLY A 60 14.40 14.29 -2.16
C GLY A 60 14.70 13.23 -1.11
N LYS A 61 14.39 13.50 0.16
CA LYS A 61 14.58 12.54 1.27
C LYS A 61 13.29 11.76 1.51
N THR A 62 13.41 10.46 1.79
CA THR A 62 12.27 9.63 2.18
C THR A 62 11.80 10.03 3.57
N ASN A 63 10.72 10.78 3.65
CA ASN A 63 10.25 11.39 4.89
C ASN A 63 8.74 11.49 5.00
N LEU A 64 7.99 11.33 3.93
CA LEU A 64 6.55 11.54 3.94
C LEU A 64 5.79 10.23 3.99
N SER A 65 4.70 10.21 4.78
CA SER A 65 3.80 9.08 4.86
C SER A 65 2.77 9.09 3.73
N LEU A 66 1.98 8.02 3.63
CA LEU A 66 0.88 7.93 2.67
C LEU A 66 -0.12 9.08 2.85
N ALA A 67 -0.46 9.41 4.10
CA ALA A 67 -1.38 10.50 4.40
C ALA A 67 -0.81 11.87 4.00
N ASP A 68 0.50 12.08 4.23
CA ASP A 68 1.16 13.34 3.89
C ASP A 68 1.08 13.67 2.40
N VAL A 69 1.12 12.66 1.55
CA VAL A 69 1.08 12.84 0.08
C VAL A 69 -0.32 12.68 -0.50
N GLY A 70 -1.33 12.46 0.33
CA GLY A 70 -2.69 12.22 -0.13
C GLY A 70 -2.81 10.95 -0.97
N GLY A 71 -2.04 9.94 -0.63
CA GLY A 71 -1.96 8.70 -1.41
C GLY A 71 -3.11 7.74 -1.14
N SER A 72 -3.21 6.74 -2.01
CA SER A 72 -4.22 5.68 -1.94
C SER A 72 -3.56 4.31 -1.84
N LEU A 73 -4.35 3.30 -1.51
CA LEU A 73 -3.92 1.91 -1.44
C LEU A 73 -4.65 1.08 -2.48
N LEU A 74 -3.91 0.25 -3.20
CA LEU A 74 -4.47 -0.79 -4.04
C LEU A 74 -4.02 -2.14 -3.50
N LEU A 75 -4.97 -2.89 -2.94
CA LEU A 75 -4.72 -4.17 -2.29
C LEU A 75 -5.02 -5.33 -3.24
N VAL A 76 -4.10 -6.25 -3.32
CA VAL A 76 -4.21 -7.41 -4.20
C VAL A 76 -4.02 -8.73 -3.44
#